data_78ac39a1f4d8cfca1339a5a454208c53
#
_entry.id   78ac39a1f4d8cfca1339a5a454208c53
#
_cell.length_a   1.000
_cell.length_b   1.000
_cell.length_c   1.000
_cell.angle_alpha   90.00
_cell.angle_beta   90.00
_cell.angle_gamma   90.00
#
_symmetry.space_group_name_H-M   'P 1'
#
loop_
_entity.id
_entity.type
_entity.pdbx_description
1 polymer ?
#
loop_
_entity_poly.entity_id
_entity_poly.type
_entity_poly.pdbx_seq_one_letter_code
_entity_poly.pdbx_strand_id
1 'polypeptide(L)'
;MIQSMTGYGKATVTFGEKKIHVEIKSLNSKAMDLSVRIAPLYREKEMEIRNQIAKALERGKVDFSLWIEKEASEAATPINAALMNNYYEQFKNIAQTTDIPMPTDLFATLLRMPDVLTKVDIQELTDEEWGIVQQGINEAITQITNFRIQEGAALEKKFHEKLDNIEALMKDIEPYETERVTKIREKITAALEKTISVDYDKNRLEQELIYYIEKLDINEEKQRLSNHLDYFRETMATGHGQGKKLGFIAQEMGREINTTGSKSNHAEMQNIVVRMKDELEQIKEQVLNVM
;
A
#
# COMPACT_ATOMS: atom_id res chain seq x y z
N MET A 1 6.24 -14.77 -8.55
CA MET A 1 5.41 -13.60 -8.93
C MET A 1 5.04 -12.87 -7.64
N ILE A 2 5.46 -11.64 -7.48
CA ILE A 2 5.16 -10.80 -6.33
C ILE A 2 3.70 -10.30 -6.37
N GLN A 3 3.16 -9.89 -5.23
CA GLN A 3 1.83 -9.30 -5.10
C GLN A 3 1.91 -7.87 -4.57
N SER A 4 1.04 -6.99 -5.07
CA SER A 4 0.88 -5.64 -4.53
C SER A 4 0.04 -5.66 -3.25
N MET A 5 0.30 -4.74 -2.32
CA MET A 5 -0.56 -4.50 -1.16
C MET A 5 -1.81 -3.70 -1.48
N THR A 6 -1.81 -2.95 -2.59
CA THR A 6 -2.97 -2.20 -3.05
C THR A 6 -3.91 -3.11 -3.83
N GLY A 7 -5.20 -2.91 -3.65
CA GLY A 7 -6.18 -3.71 -4.38
C GLY A 7 -7.61 -3.25 -4.17
N TYR A 8 -8.49 -3.70 -5.05
CA TYR A 8 -9.91 -3.43 -5.04
C TYR A 8 -10.70 -4.66 -5.48
N GLY A 9 -11.77 -4.96 -4.76
CA GLY A 9 -12.72 -5.99 -5.12
C GLY A 9 -14.13 -5.57 -4.78
N LYS A 10 -15.09 -5.86 -5.65
CA LYS A 10 -16.51 -5.54 -5.45
C LYS A 10 -17.37 -6.67 -5.99
N ALA A 11 -18.32 -7.10 -5.20
CA ALA A 11 -19.35 -8.04 -5.64
C ALA A 11 -20.75 -7.51 -5.35
N THR A 12 -21.70 -7.94 -6.14
CA THR A 12 -23.11 -7.63 -5.91
C THR A 12 -23.90 -8.92 -6.03
N VAL A 13 -24.57 -9.28 -4.96
CA VAL A 13 -25.44 -10.47 -4.91
C VAL A 13 -26.89 -10.06 -4.64
N THR A 14 -27.84 -10.86 -5.06
CA THR A 14 -29.28 -10.59 -4.87
C THR A 14 -29.90 -11.69 -4.04
N PHE A 15 -30.74 -11.27 -3.09
CA PHE A 15 -31.59 -12.19 -2.32
C PHE A 15 -33.01 -11.60 -2.24
N GLY A 16 -33.97 -12.22 -2.91
CA GLY A 16 -35.30 -11.66 -3.10
C GLY A 16 -35.22 -10.28 -3.79
N GLU A 17 -35.79 -9.26 -3.16
CA GLU A 17 -35.77 -7.87 -3.64
C GLU A 17 -34.56 -7.07 -3.16
N LYS A 18 -33.67 -7.69 -2.35
CA LYS A 18 -32.49 -7.01 -1.80
C LYS A 18 -31.31 -7.19 -2.75
N LYS A 19 -30.66 -6.09 -3.13
CA LYS A 19 -29.32 -6.09 -3.73
C LYS A 19 -28.30 -5.83 -2.63
N ILE A 20 -27.40 -6.77 -2.45
CA ILE A 20 -26.38 -6.75 -1.39
C ILE A 20 -25.03 -6.49 -2.05
N HIS A 21 -24.39 -5.42 -1.63
CA HIS A 21 -23.10 -4.99 -2.16
C HIS A 21 -22.00 -5.27 -1.17
N VAL A 22 -20.94 -5.87 -1.66
CA VAL A 22 -19.70 -6.12 -0.92
C VAL A 22 -18.58 -5.35 -1.61
N GLU A 23 -17.84 -4.57 -0.88
CA GLU A 23 -16.69 -3.81 -1.38
C GLU A 23 -15.51 -4.00 -0.44
N ILE A 24 -14.33 -4.28 -1.01
CA ILE A 24 -13.08 -4.42 -0.29
C ILE A 24 -12.03 -3.52 -0.96
N LYS A 25 -11.44 -2.63 -0.19
CA LYS A 25 -10.33 -1.77 -0.60
C LYS A 25 -9.12 -2.07 0.25
N SER A 26 -7.95 -2.12 -0.35
CA SER A 26 -6.70 -2.31 0.38
C SER A 26 -5.64 -1.31 -0.04
N LEU A 27 -4.95 -0.76 0.94
CA LEU A 27 -3.80 0.12 0.79
C LEU A 27 -2.61 -0.44 1.54
N ASN A 28 -1.42 0.12 1.27
CA ASN A 28 -0.20 -0.27 1.96
C ASN A 28 -0.30 0.00 3.48
N SER A 29 0.08 -1.01 4.27
CA SER A 29 0.28 -0.90 5.72
C SER A 29 1.28 -1.94 6.22
N LYS A 30 1.97 -1.64 7.32
CA LYS A 30 2.94 -2.56 7.95
C LYS A 30 2.26 -3.77 8.61
N ALA A 31 1.02 -3.62 9.06
CA ALA A 31 0.22 -4.65 9.70
C ALA A 31 -1.18 -4.71 9.07
N MET A 32 -1.98 -5.71 9.44
CA MET A 32 -3.40 -5.75 9.11
C MET A 32 -4.13 -4.67 9.92
N ASP A 33 -4.69 -3.68 9.25
CA ASP A 33 -5.58 -2.66 9.80
C ASP A 33 -6.92 -2.78 9.07
N LEU A 34 -7.88 -3.45 9.69
CA LEU A 34 -9.17 -3.78 9.08
C LEU A 34 -10.29 -2.92 9.66
N SER A 35 -10.79 -2.01 8.84
CA SER A 35 -12.01 -1.24 9.07
C SER A 35 -13.21 -1.95 8.43
N VAL A 36 -14.27 -2.12 9.18
CA VAL A 36 -15.45 -2.88 8.74
C VAL A 36 -16.70 -2.03 8.90
N ARG A 37 -17.47 -1.88 7.82
CA ARG A 37 -18.77 -1.24 7.79
C ARG A 37 -19.81 -2.25 7.31
N ILE A 38 -20.71 -2.65 8.18
CA ILE A 38 -21.68 -3.70 7.90
C ILE A 38 -23.09 -3.20 8.18
N ALA A 39 -24.02 -3.50 7.28
CA ALA A 39 -25.45 -3.24 7.49
C ALA A 39 -25.93 -3.92 8.79
N PRO A 40 -26.82 -3.29 9.56
CA PRO A 40 -27.26 -3.78 10.87
C PRO A 40 -27.69 -5.24 10.89
N LEU A 41 -28.33 -5.71 9.82
CA LEU A 41 -28.82 -7.10 9.67
C LEU A 41 -27.68 -8.13 9.75
N TYR A 42 -26.48 -7.82 9.26
CA TYR A 42 -25.34 -8.76 9.22
C TYR A 42 -24.32 -8.55 10.35
N ARG A 43 -24.63 -7.67 11.31
CA ARG A 43 -23.67 -7.29 12.35
C ARG A 43 -23.25 -8.46 13.25
N GLU A 44 -24.11 -9.43 13.46
CA GLU A 44 -23.79 -10.65 14.22
C GLU A 44 -22.68 -11.50 13.58
N LYS A 45 -22.48 -11.38 12.26
CA LYS A 45 -21.45 -12.10 11.49
C LYS A 45 -20.14 -11.31 11.35
N GLU A 46 -20.00 -10.16 12.01
CA GLU A 46 -18.82 -9.29 11.87
C GLU A 46 -17.51 -10.01 12.17
N MET A 47 -17.45 -10.80 13.23
CA MET A 47 -16.22 -11.51 13.62
C MET A 47 -15.82 -12.58 12.61
N GLU A 48 -16.80 -13.27 12.02
CA GLU A 48 -16.55 -14.24 10.96
C GLU A 48 -15.96 -13.56 9.72
N ILE A 49 -16.56 -12.45 9.29
CA ILE A 49 -16.08 -11.63 8.15
C ILE A 49 -14.67 -11.12 8.41
N ARG A 50 -14.38 -10.59 9.60
CA ARG A 50 -13.04 -10.10 9.97
C ARG A 50 -11.99 -11.19 9.86
N ASN A 51 -12.27 -12.37 10.38
CA ASN A 51 -11.35 -13.50 10.33
C ASN A 51 -11.11 -13.98 8.89
N GLN A 52 -12.16 -14.04 8.07
CA GLN A 52 -12.06 -14.42 6.66
C GLN A 52 -11.19 -13.46 5.86
N ILE A 53 -11.42 -12.15 6.01
CA ILE A 53 -10.65 -11.11 5.30
C ILE A 53 -9.20 -11.10 5.79
N ALA A 54 -8.96 -11.16 7.11
CA ALA A 54 -7.62 -11.16 7.67
C ALA A 54 -6.80 -12.37 7.19
N LYS A 55 -7.42 -13.54 7.10
CA LYS A 55 -6.77 -14.76 6.58
C LYS A 55 -6.46 -14.65 5.08
N ALA A 56 -7.35 -14.04 4.30
CA ALA A 56 -7.18 -13.94 2.84
C ALA A 56 -6.17 -12.87 2.42
N LEU A 57 -6.11 -11.74 3.14
CA LEU A 57 -5.32 -10.56 2.73
C LEU A 57 -4.05 -10.36 3.55
N GLU A 58 -3.84 -11.09 4.63
CA GLU A 58 -2.68 -11.15 5.50
C GLU A 58 -2.23 -9.81 6.11
N ARG A 59 -2.03 -8.76 5.31
CA ARG A 59 -1.64 -7.41 5.75
C ARG A 59 -2.15 -6.32 4.80
N GLY A 60 -2.14 -5.09 5.29
CA GLY A 60 -2.61 -3.91 4.58
C GLY A 60 -3.62 -3.12 5.40
N LYS A 61 -3.86 -1.87 5.03
CA LYS A 61 -5.02 -1.11 5.51
C LYS A 61 -6.20 -1.46 4.62
N VAL A 62 -7.14 -2.24 5.20
CA VAL A 62 -8.28 -2.82 4.48
C VAL A 62 -9.56 -2.17 4.94
N ASP A 63 -10.31 -1.58 4.01
CA ASP A 63 -11.65 -1.10 4.23
C ASP A 63 -12.64 -2.08 3.60
N PHE A 64 -13.48 -2.70 4.44
CA PHE A 64 -14.57 -3.58 4.02
C PHE A 64 -15.91 -2.90 4.23
N SER A 65 -16.78 -2.97 3.23
CA SER A 65 -18.13 -2.42 3.32
C SER A 65 -19.15 -3.44 2.80
N LEU A 66 -20.19 -3.67 3.57
CA LEU A 66 -21.31 -4.54 3.25
C LEU A 66 -22.61 -3.76 3.47
N TRP A 67 -23.32 -3.44 2.40
CA TRP A 67 -24.59 -2.69 2.49
C TRP A 67 -25.65 -3.29 1.59
N ILE A 68 -26.90 -2.97 1.94
CA ILE A 68 -28.09 -3.38 1.19
C ILE A 68 -28.59 -2.18 0.43
N GLU A 69 -28.73 -2.31 -0.88
CA GLU A 69 -29.50 -1.40 -1.69
C GLU A 69 -30.98 -1.86 -1.64
N LYS A 70 -31.82 -1.08 -0.99
CA LYS A 70 -33.26 -1.28 -1.04
C LYS A 70 -33.77 -0.57 -2.29
N GLU A 71 -34.45 -1.29 -3.17
CA GLU A 71 -35.27 -0.60 -4.17
C GLU A 71 -36.22 0.31 -3.39
N ALA A 72 -36.40 1.55 -3.85
CA ALA A 72 -37.30 2.49 -3.23
C ALA A 72 -38.71 1.86 -3.25
N SER A 73 -39.09 1.21 -2.13
CA SER A 73 -40.45 0.74 -2.00
C SER A 73 -41.32 2.01 -1.93
N GLU A 74 -42.30 2.14 -2.80
CA GLU A 74 -43.33 3.20 -2.74
C GLU A 74 -44.20 3.06 -1.46
N ALA A 75 -43.94 2.05 -0.64
CA ALA A 75 -44.65 1.79 0.58
C ALA A 75 -44.38 2.92 1.61
N ALA A 76 -45.38 3.64 1.97
CA ALA A 76 -45.35 4.63 3.03
C ALA A 76 -44.89 3.98 4.35
N THR A 77 -44.16 4.73 5.20
CA THR A 77 -43.78 4.27 6.53
C THR A 77 -45.03 3.89 7.31
N PRO A 78 -45.18 2.65 7.83
CA PRO A 78 -46.39 2.24 8.54
C PRO A 78 -46.52 3.03 9.85
N ILE A 79 -47.77 3.39 10.15
CA ILE A 79 -48.14 4.07 11.40
C ILE A 79 -48.40 2.98 12.46
N ASN A 80 -47.70 3.07 13.60
CA ASN A 80 -47.98 2.23 14.75
C ASN A 80 -49.28 2.68 15.44
N ALA A 81 -50.42 2.14 15.00
CA ALA A 81 -51.73 2.51 15.48
C ALA A 81 -51.90 2.21 16.98
N ALA A 82 -51.31 1.14 17.51
CA ALA A 82 -51.41 0.80 18.93
C ALA A 82 -50.69 1.81 19.81
N LEU A 83 -49.46 2.22 19.41
CA LEU A 83 -48.71 3.24 20.13
C LEU A 83 -49.37 4.62 20.03
N MET A 84 -49.89 4.95 18.86
CA MET A 84 -50.64 6.21 18.63
C MET A 84 -51.87 6.30 19.53
N ASN A 85 -52.62 5.18 19.72
CA ASN A 85 -53.74 5.12 20.61
C ASN A 85 -53.31 5.26 22.08
N ASN A 86 -52.18 4.69 22.48
CA ASN A 86 -51.63 4.86 23.84
C ASN A 86 -51.28 6.35 24.12
N TYR A 87 -50.65 7.03 23.19
CA TYR A 87 -50.41 8.47 23.35
C TYR A 87 -51.69 9.30 23.40
N TYR A 88 -52.70 8.93 22.60
CA TYR A 88 -54.01 9.58 22.66
C TYR A 88 -54.66 9.48 24.04
N GLU A 89 -54.72 8.28 24.65
CA GLU A 89 -55.26 8.10 25.98
C GLU A 89 -54.46 8.87 27.05
N GLN A 90 -53.14 8.94 26.92
CA GLN A 90 -52.35 9.76 27.84
C GLN A 90 -52.68 11.26 27.69
N PHE A 91 -52.80 11.80 26.47
CA PHE A 91 -53.22 13.18 26.26
C PHE A 91 -54.59 13.49 26.83
N LYS A 92 -55.53 12.57 26.66
CA LYS A 92 -56.89 12.71 27.19
C LYS A 92 -56.88 12.73 28.73
N ASN A 93 -56.13 11.82 29.36
CA ASN A 93 -55.98 11.80 30.83
C ASN A 93 -55.35 13.08 31.37
N ILE A 94 -54.30 13.59 30.72
CA ILE A 94 -53.64 14.83 31.10
C ILE A 94 -54.62 16.00 30.97
N ALA A 95 -55.34 16.11 29.84
CA ALA A 95 -56.33 17.18 29.65
C ALA A 95 -57.49 17.12 30.67
N GLN A 96 -57.86 15.97 31.18
CA GLN A 96 -58.88 15.81 32.20
C GLN A 96 -58.38 16.12 33.63
N THR A 97 -57.10 15.96 33.88
CA THR A 97 -56.48 16.12 35.22
C THR A 97 -55.79 17.47 35.39
N THR A 98 -55.58 18.19 34.31
CA THR A 98 -54.88 19.50 34.26
C THR A 98 -55.70 20.50 33.41
N ASP A 99 -55.44 21.79 33.56
CA ASP A 99 -56.09 22.83 32.74
C ASP A 99 -55.44 22.95 31.32
N ILE A 100 -54.71 21.95 30.86
CA ILE A 100 -54.06 21.95 29.52
C ILE A 100 -55.09 21.38 28.53
N PRO A 101 -55.51 22.20 27.53
CA PRO A 101 -56.47 21.76 26.53
C PRO A 101 -55.82 20.75 25.55
N MET A 102 -56.66 19.85 25.00
CA MET A 102 -56.25 18.97 23.92
C MET A 102 -55.75 19.78 22.72
N PRO A 103 -54.70 19.34 22.00
CA PRO A 103 -54.20 20.00 20.80
C PRO A 103 -55.29 20.12 19.74
N THR A 104 -55.36 21.23 19.04
CA THR A 104 -56.35 21.48 17.94
C THR A 104 -56.11 20.55 16.76
N ASP A 105 -54.81 20.24 16.44
CA ASP A 105 -54.42 19.24 15.45
C ASP A 105 -53.81 18.02 16.16
N LEU A 106 -54.69 17.20 16.70
CA LEU A 106 -54.32 16.04 17.45
C LEU A 106 -53.62 14.99 16.57
N PHE A 107 -54.06 14.82 15.35
CA PHE A 107 -53.50 13.82 14.44
C PHE A 107 -52.02 14.12 14.06
N ALA A 108 -51.74 15.38 13.69
CA ALA A 108 -50.40 15.83 13.39
C ALA A 108 -49.48 15.77 14.63
N THR A 109 -50.04 16.06 15.82
CA THR A 109 -49.28 15.97 17.09
C THR A 109 -48.89 14.52 17.39
N LEU A 110 -49.84 13.58 17.27
CA LEU A 110 -49.59 12.15 17.51
C LEU A 110 -48.59 11.54 16.50
N LEU A 111 -48.62 11.96 15.22
CA LEU A 111 -47.65 11.50 14.21
C LEU A 111 -46.22 11.96 14.51
N ARG A 112 -46.02 13.04 15.29
CA ARG A 112 -44.70 13.54 15.71
C ARG A 112 -44.19 12.90 17.00
N MET A 113 -45.00 12.10 17.67
CA MET A 113 -44.57 11.42 18.89
C MET A 113 -43.56 10.33 18.55
N PRO A 114 -42.61 10.07 19.47
CA PRO A 114 -41.59 9.07 19.27
C PRO A 114 -42.18 7.72 18.88
N ASP A 115 -41.54 7.03 17.94
CA ASP A 115 -41.82 5.66 17.49
C ASP A 115 -43.24 5.41 16.91
N VAL A 116 -44.04 6.46 16.66
CA VAL A 116 -45.33 6.34 15.97
C VAL A 116 -45.14 6.05 14.48
N LEU A 117 -44.12 6.62 13.87
CA LEU A 117 -43.67 6.29 12.50
C LEU A 117 -42.47 5.36 12.59
N THR A 118 -42.67 4.13 12.94
CA THR A 118 -41.61 3.14 13.10
C THR A 118 -41.39 2.34 11.83
N LYS A 119 -40.15 2.35 11.35
CA LYS A 119 -39.70 1.32 10.41
C LYS A 119 -39.49 0.03 11.19
N VAL A 120 -40.52 -0.75 11.44
CA VAL A 120 -40.42 -2.06 12.03
C VAL A 120 -40.04 -3.03 10.92
N ASP A 121 -38.76 -3.12 10.62
CA ASP A 121 -38.15 -4.22 9.88
C ASP A 121 -37.10 -4.86 10.82
N ILE A 122 -37.54 -5.58 11.83
CA ILE A 122 -36.70 -6.59 12.47
C ILE A 122 -36.68 -7.76 11.50
N GLN A 123 -35.86 -7.63 10.46
CA GLN A 123 -35.57 -8.77 9.58
C GLN A 123 -34.51 -9.61 10.30
N GLU A 124 -34.87 -10.84 10.65
CA GLU A 124 -33.88 -11.80 11.11
C GLU A 124 -33.08 -12.34 9.93
N LEU A 125 -31.78 -12.51 10.14
CA LEU A 125 -30.89 -13.08 9.12
C LEU A 125 -31.18 -14.58 8.97
N THR A 126 -31.54 -15.01 7.78
CA THR A 126 -31.71 -16.44 7.47
C THR A 126 -30.38 -17.06 7.03
N ASP A 127 -30.20 -18.36 7.24
CA ASP A 127 -29.01 -19.10 6.80
C ASP A 127 -28.87 -19.08 5.26
N GLU A 128 -29.98 -19.06 4.54
CA GLU A 128 -29.98 -18.94 3.07
C GLU A 128 -29.45 -17.57 2.60
N GLU A 129 -29.94 -16.50 3.20
CA GLU A 129 -29.46 -15.13 2.91
C GLU A 129 -27.98 -15.01 3.23
N TRP A 130 -27.56 -15.54 4.41
CA TRP A 130 -26.15 -15.54 4.79
C TRP A 130 -25.27 -16.32 3.81
N GLY A 131 -25.71 -17.47 3.31
CA GLY A 131 -25.00 -18.25 2.29
C GLY A 131 -24.73 -17.45 1.01
N ILE A 132 -25.71 -16.65 0.55
CA ILE A 132 -25.56 -15.78 -0.63
C ILE A 132 -24.61 -14.61 -0.33
N VAL A 133 -24.69 -14.00 0.85
CA VAL A 133 -23.76 -12.97 1.28
C VAL A 133 -22.33 -13.48 1.34
N GLN A 134 -22.10 -14.68 1.85
CA GLN A 134 -20.79 -15.32 1.85
C GLN A 134 -20.23 -15.55 0.44
N GLN A 135 -21.07 -15.92 -0.52
CA GLN A 135 -20.65 -16.02 -1.93
C GLN A 135 -20.16 -14.64 -2.45
N GLY A 136 -20.89 -13.56 -2.15
CA GLY A 136 -20.48 -12.20 -2.50
C GLY A 136 -19.16 -11.79 -1.83
N ILE A 137 -18.95 -12.12 -0.57
CA ILE A 137 -17.69 -11.86 0.14
C ILE A 137 -16.54 -12.63 -0.52
N ASN A 138 -16.72 -13.92 -0.81
CA ASN A 138 -15.69 -14.73 -1.48
C ASN A 138 -15.35 -14.20 -2.88
N GLU A 139 -16.35 -13.77 -3.63
CA GLU A 139 -16.15 -13.16 -4.95
C GLU A 139 -15.34 -11.85 -4.83
N ALA A 140 -15.69 -10.96 -3.90
CA ALA A 140 -14.94 -9.73 -3.67
C ALA A 140 -13.49 -10.00 -3.24
N ILE A 141 -13.25 -11.01 -2.38
CA ILE A 141 -11.90 -11.46 -1.99
C ILE A 141 -11.13 -11.98 -3.21
N THR A 142 -11.77 -12.76 -4.07
CA THR A 142 -11.15 -13.28 -5.29
C THR A 142 -10.74 -12.14 -6.22
N GLN A 143 -11.62 -11.17 -6.41
CA GLN A 143 -11.34 -10.00 -7.26
C GLN A 143 -10.18 -9.17 -6.75
N ILE A 144 -10.14 -8.85 -5.44
CA ILE A 144 -9.02 -8.08 -4.87
C ILE A 144 -7.71 -8.85 -4.94
N THR A 145 -7.73 -10.17 -4.76
CA THR A 145 -6.55 -11.02 -4.88
C THR A 145 -6.01 -11.03 -6.30
N ASN A 146 -6.89 -11.18 -7.29
CA ASN A 146 -6.52 -11.10 -8.70
C ASN A 146 -5.95 -9.72 -9.07
N PHE A 147 -6.56 -8.65 -8.56
CA PHE A 147 -6.05 -7.29 -8.75
C PHE A 147 -4.62 -7.15 -8.18
N ARG A 148 -4.38 -7.64 -6.95
CA ARG A 148 -3.04 -7.62 -6.32
C ARG A 148 -2.00 -8.39 -7.13
N ILE A 149 -2.37 -9.51 -7.76
CA ILE A 149 -1.50 -10.30 -8.64
C ILE A 149 -1.16 -9.51 -9.91
N GLN A 150 -2.15 -8.89 -10.55
CA GLN A 150 -1.94 -8.09 -11.75
C GLN A 150 -1.04 -6.87 -11.49
N GLU A 151 -1.32 -6.13 -10.43
CA GLU A 151 -0.47 -5.00 -9.99
C GLU A 151 0.94 -5.47 -9.62
N GLY A 152 1.07 -6.63 -8.95
CA GLY A 152 2.35 -7.23 -8.62
C GLY A 152 3.17 -7.56 -9.86
N ALA A 153 2.55 -8.10 -10.91
CA ALA A 153 3.22 -8.38 -12.17
C ALA A 153 3.70 -7.08 -12.87
N ALA A 154 2.92 -6.00 -12.80
CA ALA A 154 3.33 -4.70 -13.31
C ALA A 154 4.53 -4.11 -12.53
N LEU A 155 4.54 -4.27 -11.19
CA LEU A 155 5.66 -3.87 -10.34
C LEU A 155 6.92 -4.69 -10.66
N GLU A 156 6.80 -6.00 -10.83
CA GLU A 156 7.91 -6.91 -11.17
C GLU A 156 8.60 -6.47 -12.47
N LYS A 157 7.81 -6.13 -13.49
CA LYS A 157 8.34 -5.59 -14.76
C LYS A 157 9.11 -4.29 -14.55
N LYS A 158 8.57 -3.35 -13.75
CA LYS A 158 9.26 -2.09 -13.43
C LYS A 158 10.55 -2.32 -12.68
N PHE A 159 10.57 -3.25 -11.73
CA PHE A 159 11.79 -3.59 -11.00
C PHE A 159 12.87 -4.12 -11.94
N HIS A 160 12.54 -5.04 -12.86
CA HIS A 160 13.50 -5.52 -13.85
C HIS A 160 14.09 -4.37 -14.68
N GLU A 161 13.25 -3.47 -15.20
CA GLU A 161 13.69 -2.30 -15.96
C GLU A 161 14.69 -1.46 -15.14
N LYS A 162 14.38 -1.15 -13.87
CA LYS A 162 15.24 -0.34 -13.02
C LYS A 162 16.55 -1.02 -12.65
N LEU A 163 16.51 -2.32 -12.38
CA LEU A 163 17.71 -3.12 -12.12
C LEU A 163 18.63 -3.17 -13.36
N ASP A 164 18.04 -3.37 -14.54
CA ASP A 164 18.79 -3.38 -15.80
C ASP A 164 19.41 -2.01 -16.10
N ASN A 165 18.70 -0.91 -15.79
CA ASN A 165 19.24 0.45 -15.90
C ASN A 165 20.44 0.66 -14.95
N ILE A 166 20.36 0.22 -13.70
CA ILE A 166 21.49 0.31 -12.76
C ILE A 166 22.67 -0.52 -13.25
N GLU A 167 22.46 -1.71 -13.78
CA GLU A 167 23.49 -2.56 -14.34
C GLU A 167 24.17 -1.93 -15.57
N ALA A 168 23.39 -1.32 -16.46
CA ALA A 168 23.92 -0.58 -17.61
C ALA A 168 24.76 0.62 -17.17
N LEU A 169 24.25 1.42 -16.21
CA LEU A 169 24.97 2.56 -15.65
C LEU A 169 26.27 2.15 -14.97
N MET A 170 26.31 0.98 -14.32
CA MET A 170 27.55 0.44 -13.73
C MET A 170 28.60 0.14 -14.80
N LYS A 171 28.21 -0.38 -15.96
CA LYS A 171 29.10 -0.59 -17.11
C LYS A 171 29.60 0.74 -17.72
N ASP A 172 28.75 1.77 -17.72
CA ASP A 172 29.11 3.11 -18.21
C ASP A 172 30.22 3.79 -17.37
N ILE A 173 30.50 3.30 -16.16
CA ILE A 173 31.60 3.81 -15.31
C ILE A 173 32.98 3.35 -15.83
N GLU A 174 33.09 2.17 -16.44
CA GLU A 174 34.37 1.52 -16.78
C GLU A 174 35.33 2.39 -17.60
N PRO A 175 34.91 3.13 -18.64
CA PRO A 175 35.84 3.99 -19.40
C PRO A 175 36.52 5.06 -18.55
N TYR A 176 35.79 5.59 -17.56
CA TYR A 176 36.26 6.68 -16.71
C TYR A 176 37.19 6.22 -15.58
N GLU A 177 37.23 4.92 -15.26
CA GLU A 177 38.15 4.38 -14.23
C GLU A 177 39.61 4.53 -14.67
N THR A 178 39.90 4.23 -15.94
CA THR A 178 41.25 4.39 -16.52
C THR A 178 41.63 5.86 -16.66
N GLU A 179 40.74 6.68 -17.17
CA GLU A 179 40.94 8.13 -17.33
C GLU A 179 41.23 8.81 -16.00
N ARG A 180 40.51 8.41 -14.93
CA ARG A 180 40.67 8.91 -13.57
C ARG A 180 42.11 8.70 -13.06
N VAL A 181 42.66 7.50 -13.23
CA VAL A 181 44.02 7.17 -12.79
C VAL A 181 45.05 8.07 -13.49
N THR A 182 44.90 8.26 -14.82
CA THR A 182 45.75 9.14 -15.60
C THR A 182 45.70 10.59 -15.12
N LYS A 183 44.48 11.11 -14.91
CA LYS A 183 44.27 12.47 -14.37
C LYS A 183 44.84 12.69 -12.97
N ILE A 184 44.77 11.70 -12.11
CA ILE A 184 45.35 11.74 -10.75
C ILE A 184 46.88 11.82 -10.87
N ARG A 185 47.48 10.96 -11.71
CA ARG A 185 48.93 10.96 -11.95
C ARG A 185 49.42 12.34 -12.47
N GLU A 186 48.78 12.88 -13.49
CA GLU A 186 49.09 14.20 -14.05
C GLU A 186 48.98 15.30 -13.00
N LYS A 187 47.90 15.30 -12.22
CA LYS A 187 47.67 16.30 -11.16
C LYS A 187 48.74 16.29 -10.07
N ILE A 188 49.13 15.09 -9.63
CA ILE A 188 50.15 14.92 -8.58
C ILE A 188 51.52 15.36 -9.15
N THR A 189 51.88 14.92 -10.37
CA THR A 189 53.11 15.29 -11.01
C THR A 189 53.20 16.80 -11.22
N ALA A 190 52.16 17.42 -11.74
CA ALA A 190 52.13 18.89 -11.94
C ALA A 190 52.18 19.69 -10.61
N ALA A 191 51.64 19.16 -9.53
CA ALA A 191 51.71 19.79 -8.21
C ALA A 191 53.13 19.71 -7.64
N LEU A 192 53.81 18.58 -7.84
CA LEU A 192 55.20 18.38 -7.39
C LEU A 192 56.16 19.30 -8.16
N GLU A 193 56.02 19.39 -9.51
CA GLU A 193 56.83 20.25 -10.35
C GLU A 193 56.68 21.74 -9.99
N LYS A 194 55.52 22.20 -9.57
CA LYS A 194 55.26 23.56 -9.11
C LYS A 194 55.81 23.89 -7.71
N THR A 195 55.89 22.91 -6.87
CA THR A 195 56.17 23.15 -5.41
C THR A 195 57.62 22.90 -5.08
N ILE A 196 58.32 22.05 -5.80
CA ILE A 196 59.66 21.59 -5.47
C ILE A 196 60.60 21.87 -6.68
N SER A 197 61.51 22.80 -6.49
CA SER A 197 62.60 23.09 -7.50
C SER A 197 63.76 22.07 -7.42
N VAL A 198 63.58 20.94 -6.75
CA VAL A 198 64.59 19.85 -6.57
C VAL A 198 64.02 18.54 -7.09
N ASP A 199 64.94 17.70 -7.64
CA ASP A 199 64.65 16.37 -8.14
C ASP A 199 63.88 15.56 -7.08
N TYR A 200 62.61 15.19 -7.37
CA TYR A 200 61.79 14.38 -6.44
C TYR A 200 62.07 12.89 -6.62
N ASP A 201 61.95 12.14 -5.52
CA ASP A 201 62.06 10.69 -5.54
C ASP A 201 60.88 10.03 -6.26
N LYS A 202 61.20 9.52 -7.47
CA LYS A 202 60.19 8.83 -8.33
C LYS A 202 59.59 7.60 -7.67
N ASN A 203 60.35 6.87 -6.87
CA ASN A 203 59.85 5.68 -6.15
C ASN A 203 58.79 6.05 -5.11
N ARG A 204 59.01 7.19 -4.43
CA ARG A 204 58.04 7.70 -3.44
C ARG A 204 56.77 8.20 -4.13
N LEU A 205 56.88 8.85 -5.29
CA LEU A 205 55.73 9.25 -6.10
C LEU A 205 54.89 8.01 -6.51
N GLU A 206 55.55 6.92 -6.95
CA GLU A 206 54.83 5.72 -7.38
C GLU A 206 54.16 5.04 -6.19
N GLN A 207 54.77 4.99 -5.01
CA GLN A 207 54.14 4.45 -3.80
C GLN A 207 52.90 5.23 -3.40
N GLU A 208 52.96 6.56 -3.43
CA GLU A 208 51.78 7.40 -3.16
C GLU A 208 50.69 7.22 -4.21
N LEU A 209 51.04 7.07 -5.50
CA LEU A 209 50.09 6.78 -6.56
C LEU A 209 49.38 5.44 -6.36
N ILE A 210 50.11 4.37 -5.99
CA ILE A 210 49.54 3.06 -5.68
C ILE A 210 48.53 3.20 -4.52
N TYR A 211 48.91 3.90 -3.44
CA TYR A 211 48.01 4.15 -2.31
C TYR A 211 46.72 4.88 -2.73
N TYR A 212 46.80 5.90 -3.59
CA TYR A 212 45.63 6.59 -4.10
C TYR A 212 44.77 5.71 -5.02
N ILE A 213 45.39 4.87 -5.85
CA ILE A 213 44.70 3.94 -6.75
C ILE A 213 43.91 2.92 -5.90
N GLU A 214 44.54 2.31 -4.90
CA GLU A 214 43.87 1.36 -3.99
C GLU A 214 42.74 2.01 -3.21
N LYS A 215 42.97 3.22 -2.67
CA LYS A 215 41.95 3.97 -1.92
C LYS A 215 40.73 4.33 -2.75
N LEU A 216 40.87 4.51 -4.06
CA LEU A 216 39.83 4.88 -5.01
C LEU A 216 39.29 3.68 -5.79
N ASP A 217 39.80 2.47 -5.54
CA ASP A 217 39.29 1.25 -6.18
C ASP A 217 37.82 1.01 -5.84
N ILE A 218 37.01 0.72 -6.87
CA ILE A 218 35.57 0.46 -6.76
C ILE A 218 35.19 -0.95 -7.23
N ASN A 219 36.15 -1.82 -7.48
CA ASN A 219 35.89 -3.17 -7.98
C ASN A 219 35.08 -4.00 -7.01
N GLU A 220 35.34 -3.84 -5.70
CA GLU A 220 34.59 -4.53 -4.65
C GLU A 220 33.12 -4.05 -4.62
N GLU A 221 32.88 -2.74 -4.70
CA GLU A 221 31.55 -2.17 -4.73
C GLU A 221 30.76 -2.62 -5.98
N LYS A 222 31.42 -2.64 -7.14
CA LYS A 222 30.82 -3.14 -8.40
C LYS A 222 30.42 -4.61 -8.27
N GLN A 223 31.30 -5.46 -7.74
CA GLN A 223 30.99 -6.87 -7.55
C GLN A 223 29.86 -7.09 -6.54
N ARG A 224 29.88 -6.38 -5.41
CA ARG A 224 28.80 -6.45 -4.40
C ARG A 224 27.48 -5.96 -4.96
N LEU A 225 27.48 -4.85 -5.68
CA LEU A 225 26.29 -4.31 -6.32
C LEU A 225 25.70 -5.31 -7.32
N SER A 226 26.55 -5.94 -8.18
CA SER A 226 26.10 -6.97 -9.11
C SER A 226 25.44 -8.14 -8.37
N ASN A 227 26.06 -8.64 -7.29
CA ASN A 227 25.50 -9.70 -6.47
C ASN A 227 24.14 -9.31 -5.86
N HIS A 228 23.98 -8.05 -5.42
CA HIS A 228 22.72 -7.57 -4.87
C HIS A 228 21.64 -7.42 -5.93
N LEU A 229 21.98 -7.00 -7.16
CA LEU A 229 21.05 -6.95 -8.29
C LEU A 229 20.50 -8.34 -8.61
N ASP A 230 21.39 -9.34 -8.69
CA ASP A 230 20.99 -10.71 -8.95
C ASP A 230 20.16 -11.31 -7.81
N TYR A 231 20.56 -11.05 -6.56
CA TYR A 231 19.80 -11.50 -5.38
C TYR A 231 18.43 -10.85 -5.28
N PHE A 232 18.27 -9.60 -5.75
CA PHE A 232 16.98 -8.94 -5.84
C PHE A 232 16.08 -9.65 -6.87
N ARG A 233 16.61 -9.97 -8.07
CA ARG A 233 15.90 -10.73 -9.12
C ARG A 233 15.47 -12.11 -8.62
N GLU A 234 16.37 -12.84 -7.99
CA GLU A 234 16.08 -14.17 -7.39
C GLU A 234 15.00 -14.07 -6.31
N THR A 235 15.10 -13.07 -5.43
CA THR A 235 14.13 -12.89 -4.36
C THR A 235 12.72 -12.57 -4.91
N MET A 236 12.60 -11.76 -5.97
CA MET A 236 11.32 -11.56 -6.66
C MET A 236 10.75 -12.86 -7.22
N ALA A 237 11.59 -13.72 -7.78
CA ALA A 237 11.17 -15.00 -8.37
C ALA A 237 10.64 -15.99 -7.31
N THR A 238 11.07 -15.91 -6.04
CA THR A 238 10.53 -16.76 -4.95
C THR A 238 9.09 -16.47 -4.59
N GLY A 239 8.55 -15.31 -5.01
CA GLY A 239 7.12 -14.99 -5.00
C GLY A 239 6.65 -14.23 -3.76
N HIS A 240 5.59 -14.71 -3.12
CA HIS A 240 4.83 -14.00 -2.08
C HIS A 240 5.62 -13.75 -0.78
N GLY A 241 5.34 -12.65 -0.08
CA GLY A 241 5.90 -12.35 1.24
C GLY A 241 7.32 -11.76 1.23
N GLN A 242 7.83 -11.31 0.08
CA GLN A 242 9.23 -10.89 -0.07
C GLN A 242 9.49 -9.38 0.11
N GLY A 243 8.45 -8.54 0.27
CA GLY A 243 8.60 -7.09 0.30
C GLY A 243 9.63 -6.57 1.31
N LYS A 244 9.66 -7.12 2.52
CA LYS A 244 10.64 -6.73 3.54
C LYS A 244 12.07 -7.10 3.15
N LYS A 245 12.28 -8.28 2.57
CA LYS A 245 13.58 -8.77 2.11
C LYS A 245 14.09 -7.95 0.94
N LEU A 246 13.23 -7.66 -0.04
CA LEU A 246 13.54 -6.75 -1.16
C LEU A 246 13.95 -5.35 -0.68
N GLY A 247 13.26 -4.83 0.36
CA GLY A 247 13.63 -3.57 0.98
C GLY A 247 15.04 -3.56 1.58
N PHE A 248 15.44 -4.65 2.26
CA PHE A 248 16.80 -4.78 2.77
C PHE A 248 17.84 -4.86 1.65
N ILE A 249 17.58 -5.64 0.59
CA ILE A 249 18.49 -5.73 -0.56
C ILE A 249 18.67 -4.36 -1.21
N ALA A 250 17.57 -3.60 -1.40
CA ALA A 250 17.64 -2.25 -1.95
C ALA A 250 18.44 -1.27 -1.05
N GLN A 251 18.45 -1.47 0.27
CA GLN A 251 19.31 -0.70 1.17
C GLN A 251 20.78 -1.03 0.98
N GLU A 252 21.14 -2.32 0.86
CA GLU A 252 22.52 -2.74 0.58
C GLU A 252 23.01 -2.23 -0.79
N MET A 253 22.17 -2.33 -1.84
CA MET A 253 22.47 -1.68 -3.12
C MET A 253 22.80 -0.19 -2.97
N GLY A 254 22.04 0.51 -2.13
CA GLY A 254 22.28 1.93 -1.83
C GLY A 254 23.60 2.21 -1.13
N ARG A 255 24.06 1.30 -0.28
CA ARG A 255 25.39 1.38 0.36
C ARG A 255 26.49 1.30 -0.69
N GLU A 256 26.44 0.30 -1.58
CA GLU A 256 27.45 0.12 -2.62
C GLU A 256 27.48 1.29 -3.61
N ILE A 257 26.32 1.79 -4.04
CA ILE A 257 26.23 2.98 -4.91
C ILE A 257 26.79 4.24 -4.20
N ASN A 258 26.51 4.42 -2.91
CA ASN A 258 27.04 5.55 -2.14
C ASN A 258 28.56 5.47 -2.00
N THR A 259 29.11 4.28 -1.71
CA THR A 259 30.56 4.06 -1.59
C THR A 259 31.24 4.29 -2.94
N THR A 260 30.66 3.77 -4.03
CA THR A 260 31.12 4.07 -5.41
C THR A 260 31.16 5.58 -5.65
N GLY A 261 30.13 6.32 -5.26
CA GLY A 261 30.09 7.78 -5.37
C GLY A 261 31.18 8.49 -4.58
N SER A 262 31.42 8.06 -3.35
CA SER A 262 32.46 8.66 -2.49
C SER A 262 33.88 8.41 -3.00
N LYS A 263 34.11 7.27 -3.65
CA LYS A 263 35.38 6.92 -4.29
C LYS A 263 35.53 7.48 -5.71
N SER A 264 34.44 7.95 -6.34
CA SER A 264 34.43 8.50 -7.71
C SER A 264 34.91 9.95 -7.72
N ASN A 265 36.23 10.15 -7.87
CA ASN A 265 36.83 11.49 -8.02
C ASN A 265 36.88 11.93 -9.50
N HIS A 266 35.74 11.83 -10.19
CA HIS A 266 35.59 12.18 -11.61
C HIS A 266 34.16 12.68 -11.86
N ALA A 267 33.97 13.81 -12.57
CA ALA A 267 32.66 14.43 -12.74
C ALA A 267 31.65 13.53 -13.45
N GLU A 268 32.04 12.84 -14.53
CA GLU A 268 31.13 11.96 -15.25
C GLU A 268 30.75 10.73 -14.43
N MET A 269 31.68 10.14 -13.67
CA MET A 269 31.35 9.06 -12.74
C MET A 269 30.34 9.52 -11.67
N GLN A 270 30.47 10.74 -11.14
CA GLN A 270 29.50 11.30 -10.20
C GLN A 270 28.11 11.46 -10.84
N ASN A 271 28.04 11.92 -12.09
CA ASN A 271 26.78 12.03 -12.84
C ASN A 271 26.12 10.66 -13.01
N ILE A 272 26.89 9.63 -13.34
CA ILE A 272 26.40 8.26 -13.46
C ILE A 272 25.87 7.73 -12.10
N VAL A 273 26.63 7.96 -11.03
CA VAL A 273 26.20 7.56 -9.67
C VAL A 273 24.89 8.26 -9.25
N VAL A 274 24.70 9.53 -9.60
CA VAL A 274 23.43 10.24 -9.34
C VAL A 274 22.29 9.53 -10.07
N ARG A 275 22.46 9.21 -11.35
CA ARG A 275 21.44 8.44 -12.11
C ARG A 275 21.15 7.08 -11.49
N MET A 276 22.18 6.34 -11.03
CA MET A 276 21.98 5.07 -10.33
C MET A 276 21.16 5.24 -9.03
N LYS A 277 21.40 6.32 -8.28
CA LYS A 277 20.61 6.66 -7.09
C LYS A 277 19.16 6.94 -7.42
N ASP A 278 18.88 7.67 -8.50
CA ASP A 278 17.53 7.99 -8.93
C ASP A 278 16.75 6.72 -9.30
N GLU A 279 17.37 5.78 -10.02
CA GLU A 279 16.78 4.48 -10.34
C GLU A 279 16.51 3.66 -9.07
N LEU A 280 17.45 3.65 -8.12
CA LEU A 280 17.31 2.93 -6.86
C LEU A 280 16.22 3.52 -5.95
N GLU A 281 16.08 4.85 -5.87
CA GLU A 281 15.00 5.46 -5.08
C GLU A 281 13.62 5.07 -5.62
N GLN A 282 13.45 4.98 -6.94
CA GLN A 282 12.21 4.47 -7.52
C GLN A 282 11.94 3.01 -7.13
N ILE A 283 12.99 2.16 -7.05
CA ILE A 283 12.85 0.79 -6.52
C ILE A 283 12.40 0.83 -5.08
N LYS A 284 13.06 1.60 -4.21
CA LYS A 284 12.74 1.69 -2.77
C LYS A 284 11.31 2.15 -2.51
N GLU A 285 10.82 3.14 -3.25
CA GLU A 285 9.45 3.62 -3.14
C GLU A 285 8.44 2.52 -3.49
N GLN A 286 8.69 1.78 -4.57
CA GLN A 286 7.78 0.74 -5.03
C GLN A 286 7.85 -0.54 -4.20
N VAL A 287 8.99 -0.88 -3.61
CA VAL A 287 9.14 -2.04 -2.71
C VAL A 287 8.22 -1.92 -1.49
N LEU A 288 7.90 -0.72 -1.05
CA LEU A 288 6.93 -0.50 0.03
C LEU A 288 5.53 -1.05 -0.30
N ASN A 289 5.19 -1.18 -1.58
CA ASN A 289 3.91 -1.70 -2.05
C ASN A 289 3.92 -3.22 -2.30
N VAL A 290 5.05 -3.89 -2.10
CA VAL A 290 5.18 -5.36 -2.26
C VAL A 290 4.83 -6.06 -0.97
N MET A 291 4.00 -7.13 -1.06
CA MET A 291 3.67 -8.01 0.06
C MET A 291 4.86 -8.86 0.49
#